data_79288fe2ea16fbac9dcafd6aaba2ad5c
#
_entry.id   79288fe2ea16fbac9dcafd6aaba2ad5c
#
_cell.length_a   1.000
_cell.length_b   1.000
_cell.length_c   1.000
_cell.angle_alpha   90.00
_cell.angle_beta   90.00
_cell.angle_gamma   90.00
#
_symmetry.space_group_name_H-M   'P 1'
#
loop_
_entity.id
_entity.type
_entity.pdbx_description
1 polymer ?
#
loop_
_entity_poly.entity_id
_entity_poly.type
_entity_poly.pdbx_seq_one_letter_code
_entity_poly.pdbx_strand_id
1 'polypeptide(L)'
;MLYLNSFQHSIKFAFLSFTLILAPRVADADYLGQPFGVLSSPQIFSKSLLWYLSQEPPLTQRCRNELTDFANSLRRDRQWALNMYDANGKLSAGLLEGNFVEMGSFDECLRIARTNNHGLTGKYCLGSLYVPSRYVNNATTRIMHAGVQINQTDFAVCFPSSCPAADLQTVMKGIGFNLTVTENRCQTKATQDKTTAGSYVTLTLACIILLLIVVSTIYDFACEEKPHWALHAFSLRANGRQIFENTTPSDNDIRSLYGIRTIAMTMVIVTHIFSYRVGGLKRNTGYIK
;
A
#
# COMPACT_ATOMS: atom_id res chain seq x y z
N MET A 1 -64.04 -24.55 -33.44
CA MET A 1 -63.28 -23.29 -33.09
C MET A 1 -62.89 -23.17 -31.66
N LEU A 2 -63.13 -24.09 -30.75
CA LEU A 2 -62.83 -24.03 -29.32
C LEU A 2 -61.51 -24.75 -28.91
N TYR A 3 -60.92 -25.55 -29.80
CA TYR A 3 -59.74 -26.34 -29.51
C TYR A 3 -58.40 -25.60 -29.81
N LEU A 4 -58.41 -24.55 -30.62
CA LEU A 4 -57.22 -23.78 -30.98
C LEU A 4 -56.79 -22.74 -29.90
N ASN A 5 -57.71 -22.23 -29.08
CA ASN A 5 -57.44 -21.26 -28.04
C ASN A 5 -56.76 -21.88 -26.79
N SER A 6 -57.06 -23.15 -26.48
CA SER A 6 -56.45 -23.85 -25.35
C SER A 6 -55.00 -24.19 -25.60
N PHE A 7 -54.62 -24.47 -26.85
CA PHE A 7 -53.26 -24.81 -27.25
C PHE A 7 -52.31 -23.57 -27.24
N GLN A 8 -52.84 -22.39 -27.63
CA GLN A 8 -52.09 -21.15 -27.57
C GLN A 8 -51.82 -20.65 -26.14
N HIS A 9 -52.76 -20.88 -25.20
CA HIS A 9 -52.55 -20.56 -23.79
C HIS A 9 -51.51 -21.47 -23.12
N SER A 10 -51.51 -22.78 -23.45
CA SER A 10 -50.53 -23.72 -22.93
C SER A 10 -49.10 -23.44 -23.44
N ILE A 11 -48.94 -23.02 -24.71
CA ILE A 11 -47.64 -22.66 -25.27
C ILE A 11 -47.11 -21.34 -24.62
N LYS A 12 -47.98 -20.35 -24.38
CA LYS A 12 -47.57 -19.11 -23.72
C LYS A 12 -47.16 -19.35 -22.26
N PHE A 13 -47.83 -20.25 -21.55
CA PHE A 13 -47.46 -20.63 -20.18
C PHE A 13 -46.14 -21.42 -20.16
N ALA A 14 -45.93 -22.32 -21.11
CA ALA A 14 -44.67 -23.06 -21.24
C ALA A 14 -43.49 -22.15 -21.61
N PHE A 15 -43.69 -21.16 -22.49
CA PHE A 15 -42.68 -20.17 -22.83
C PHE A 15 -42.40 -19.21 -21.70
N LEU A 16 -43.41 -18.75 -20.92
CA LEU A 16 -43.17 -17.92 -19.72
C LEU A 16 -42.46 -18.71 -18.63
N SER A 17 -42.78 -19.99 -18.45
CA SER A 17 -42.07 -20.84 -17.48
C SER A 17 -40.65 -21.16 -17.91
N PHE A 18 -40.40 -21.30 -19.24
CA PHE A 18 -39.04 -21.55 -19.76
C PHE A 18 -38.17 -20.31 -19.78
N THR A 19 -38.75 -19.11 -20.00
CA THR A 19 -38.02 -17.84 -19.88
C THR A 19 -37.71 -17.46 -18.42
N LEU A 20 -38.56 -17.91 -17.46
CA LEU A 20 -38.27 -17.77 -16.03
C LEU A 20 -37.21 -18.76 -15.52
N ILE A 21 -37.02 -19.90 -16.22
CA ILE A 21 -35.96 -20.89 -15.89
C ILE A 21 -34.64 -20.55 -16.57
N LEU A 22 -34.67 -19.79 -17.68
CA LEU A 22 -33.46 -19.32 -18.40
C LEU A 22 -33.09 -17.85 -18.14
N ALA A 23 -33.83 -17.14 -17.29
CA ALA A 23 -33.27 -15.95 -16.68
C ALA A 23 -32.04 -16.40 -15.86
N PRO A 24 -30.84 -16.02 -16.26
CA PRO A 24 -29.69 -16.35 -15.43
C PRO A 24 -30.02 -15.79 -14.05
N ARG A 25 -30.09 -16.67 -13.06
CA ARG A 25 -30.06 -16.29 -11.66
C ARG A 25 -28.69 -15.63 -11.45
N VAL A 26 -28.57 -14.36 -11.85
CA VAL A 26 -27.45 -13.46 -11.49
C VAL A 26 -27.55 -13.09 -10.01
N ALA A 27 -28.29 -13.85 -9.26
CA ALA A 27 -28.44 -13.71 -7.81
C ALA A 27 -27.90 -14.95 -7.10
N ASP A 28 -26.83 -15.55 -7.58
CA ASP A 28 -26.04 -16.38 -6.70
C ASP A 28 -25.21 -15.43 -5.83
N ALA A 29 -25.79 -15.13 -4.66
CA ALA A 29 -25.13 -14.43 -3.57
C ALA A 29 -23.77 -15.05 -3.19
N ASP A 30 -23.48 -16.25 -3.66
CA ASP A 30 -22.17 -16.92 -3.52
C ASP A 30 -21.06 -16.27 -4.36
N TYR A 31 -21.38 -15.57 -5.46
CA TYR A 31 -20.36 -14.83 -6.22
C TYR A 31 -19.90 -13.57 -5.50
N LEU A 32 -20.76 -12.96 -4.69
CA LEU A 32 -20.41 -11.84 -3.80
C LEU A 32 -19.74 -12.31 -2.50
N GLY A 33 -19.83 -13.59 -2.17
CA GLY A 33 -19.15 -14.20 -1.02
C GLY A 33 -17.67 -14.49 -1.23
N GLN A 34 -17.15 -14.30 -2.45
CA GLN A 34 -15.72 -14.47 -2.76
C GLN A 34 -15.10 -13.09 -3.04
N PRO A 35 -14.61 -12.37 -2.01
CA PRO A 35 -13.99 -11.05 -2.19
C PRO A 35 -12.82 -11.07 -3.19
N PHE A 36 -12.18 -12.22 -3.34
CA PHE A 36 -10.99 -12.40 -4.17
C PHE A 36 -11.25 -12.24 -5.68
N GLY A 37 -12.45 -12.56 -6.15
CA GLY A 37 -12.80 -12.45 -7.58
C GLY A 37 -13.06 -11.02 -8.06
N VAL A 38 -13.50 -10.13 -7.17
CA VAL A 38 -13.92 -8.77 -7.55
C VAL A 38 -12.73 -7.91 -8.01
N LEU A 39 -11.57 -8.06 -7.39
CA LEU A 39 -10.35 -7.32 -7.76
C LEU A 39 -9.52 -7.99 -8.86
N SER A 40 -9.92 -9.14 -9.36
CA SER A 40 -9.15 -9.87 -10.37
C SER A 40 -9.29 -9.32 -11.79
N SER A 41 -10.39 -8.60 -12.07
CA SER A 41 -10.69 -8.07 -13.41
C SER A 41 -11.37 -6.70 -13.31
N PRO A 42 -10.96 -5.72 -14.14
CA PRO A 42 -11.58 -4.40 -14.18
C PRO A 42 -13.06 -4.47 -14.54
N GLN A 43 -13.47 -5.45 -15.37
CA GLN A 43 -14.86 -5.64 -15.77
C GLN A 43 -15.72 -6.15 -14.59
N ILE A 44 -15.20 -7.11 -13.81
CA ILE A 44 -15.91 -7.64 -12.64
C ILE A 44 -16.00 -6.56 -11.58
N PHE A 45 -14.88 -5.86 -11.29
CA PHE A 45 -14.84 -4.77 -10.34
C PHE A 45 -15.85 -3.67 -10.68
N SER A 46 -15.86 -3.19 -11.92
CA SER A 46 -16.77 -2.14 -12.35
C SER A 46 -18.24 -2.54 -12.27
N LYS A 47 -18.57 -3.80 -12.61
CA LYS A 47 -19.94 -4.34 -12.47
C LYS A 47 -20.37 -4.40 -11.00
N SER A 48 -19.52 -4.93 -10.14
CA SER A 48 -19.80 -5.03 -8.69
C SER A 48 -19.96 -3.64 -8.06
N LEU A 49 -19.12 -2.69 -8.43
CA LEU A 49 -19.20 -1.32 -7.96
C LEU A 49 -20.49 -0.64 -8.41
N LEU A 50 -20.86 -0.74 -9.69
CA LEU A 50 -22.11 -0.17 -10.21
C LEU A 50 -23.34 -0.82 -9.58
N TRP A 51 -23.35 -2.14 -9.41
CA TRP A 51 -24.42 -2.83 -8.73
C TRP A 51 -24.58 -2.33 -7.29
N TYR A 52 -23.48 -2.19 -6.54
CA TYR A 52 -23.55 -1.68 -5.20
C TYR A 52 -24.03 -0.21 -5.15
N LEU A 53 -23.55 0.63 -6.04
CA LEU A 53 -23.99 2.03 -6.12
C LEU A 53 -25.47 2.18 -6.48
N SER A 54 -26.06 1.22 -7.23
CA SER A 54 -27.48 1.20 -7.54
C SER A 54 -28.39 0.89 -6.34
N GLN A 55 -27.83 0.36 -5.26
CA GLN A 55 -28.54 0.16 -3.98
C GLN A 55 -28.62 1.45 -3.13
N GLU A 56 -28.18 2.58 -3.65
CA GLU A 56 -28.15 3.89 -2.97
C GLU A 56 -27.51 3.85 -1.58
N PRO A 57 -26.29 3.33 -1.45
CA PRO A 57 -25.61 3.30 -0.14
C PRO A 57 -25.44 4.71 0.44
N PRO A 58 -25.31 4.88 1.77
CA PRO A 58 -25.14 6.16 2.41
C PRO A 58 -23.75 6.76 2.15
N LEU A 59 -23.54 7.31 0.95
CA LEU A 59 -22.32 7.97 0.50
C LEU A 59 -22.58 9.46 0.31
N THR A 60 -21.50 10.25 0.43
CA THR A 60 -21.56 11.65 0.02
C THR A 60 -21.87 11.74 -1.49
N GLN A 61 -22.72 12.70 -1.88
CA GLN A 61 -23.19 12.80 -3.27
C GLN A 61 -22.04 12.96 -4.28
N ARG A 62 -21.02 13.71 -3.91
CA ARG A 62 -19.85 13.91 -4.78
C ARG A 62 -19.06 12.60 -4.96
N CYS A 63 -18.80 11.88 -3.88
CA CYS A 63 -18.14 10.56 -3.94
C CYS A 63 -18.94 9.58 -4.81
N ARG A 64 -20.26 9.50 -4.62
CA ARG A 64 -21.14 8.65 -5.43
C ARG A 64 -21.03 8.95 -6.92
N ASN A 65 -21.10 10.23 -7.29
CA ASN A 65 -21.01 10.64 -8.69
C ASN A 65 -19.65 10.31 -9.32
N GLU A 66 -18.56 10.57 -8.60
CA GLU A 66 -17.21 10.27 -9.08
C GLU A 66 -16.93 8.76 -9.15
N LEU A 67 -17.46 7.97 -8.21
CA LEU A 67 -17.39 6.50 -8.27
C LEU A 67 -18.18 5.92 -9.43
N THR A 68 -19.34 6.50 -9.73
CA THR A 68 -20.16 6.09 -10.89
C THR A 68 -19.43 6.41 -12.20
N ASP A 69 -18.82 7.60 -12.31
CA ASP A 69 -18.00 7.95 -13.48
C ASP A 69 -16.77 7.07 -13.59
N PHE A 70 -16.10 6.77 -12.48
CA PHE A 70 -14.98 5.84 -12.44
C PHE A 70 -15.38 4.45 -12.97
N ALA A 71 -16.43 3.84 -12.43
CA ALA A 71 -16.87 2.52 -12.84
C ALA A 71 -17.32 2.48 -14.33
N ASN A 72 -18.03 3.51 -14.81
CA ASN A 72 -18.42 3.61 -16.20
C ASN A 72 -17.24 3.84 -17.15
N SER A 73 -16.24 4.62 -16.71
CA SER A 73 -15.02 4.86 -17.47
C SER A 73 -14.13 3.61 -17.51
N LEU A 74 -14.09 2.85 -16.42
CA LEU A 74 -13.40 1.56 -16.36
C LEU A 74 -13.99 0.54 -17.33
N ARG A 75 -15.33 0.48 -17.44
CA ARG A 75 -16.02 -0.37 -18.44
C ARG A 75 -15.71 0.01 -19.89
N ARG A 76 -15.30 1.25 -20.14
CA ARG A 76 -14.92 1.77 -21.46
C ARG A 76 -13.42 1.79 -21.67
N ASP A 77 -12.66 1.12 -20.82
CA ASP A 77 -11.20 1.02 -20.86
C ASP A 77 -10.48 2.40 -20.93
N ARG A 78 -11.06 3.42 -20.25
CA ARG A 78 -10.41 4.73 -20.18
C ARG A 78 -9.14 4.66 -19.35
N GLN A 79 -8.04 5.14 -19.90
CA GLN A 79 -6.69 5.03 -19.32
C GLN A 79 -6.61 5.48 -17.86
N TRP A 80 -7.19 6.63 -17.53
CA TRP A 80 -7.17 7.12 -16.16
C TRP A 80 -7.88 6.20 -15.17
N ALA A 81 -8.97 5.55 -15.62
CA ALA A 81 -9.74 4.63 -14.80
C ALA A 81 -9.02 3.27 -14.68
N LEU A 82 -8.35 2.82 -15.73
CA LEU A 82 -7.48 1.66 -15.70
C LEU A 82 -6.33 1.88 -14.72
N ASN A 83 -5.66 3.04 -14.77
CA ASN A 83 -4.60 3.39 -13.84
C ASN A 83 -5.10 3.42 -12.38
N MET A 84 -6.31 3.99 -12.14
CA MET A 84 -6.91 4.01 -10.80
C MET A 84 -7.21 2.59 -10.30
N TYR A 85 -7.74 1.74 -11.18
CA TYR A 85 -7.97 0.33 -10.85
C TYR A 85 -6.65 -0.40 -10.63
N ASP A 86 -5.63 -0.16 -11.46
CA ASP A 86 -4.33 -0.84 -11.38
C ASP A 86 -3.55 -0.44 -10.12
N ALA A 87 -3.70 0.80 -9.68
CA ALA A 87 -3.07 1.31 -8.47
C ALA A 87 -3.60 0.68 -7.16
N ASN A 88 -4.78 0.03 -7.19
CA ASN A 88 -5.29 -0.70 -6.03
C ASN A 88 -4.43 -1.93 -5.73
N GLY A 89 -4.35 -2.32 -4.46
CA GLY A 89 -3.86 -3.62 -4.06
C GLY A 89 -4.66 -4.74 -4.72
N LYS A 90 -3.97 -5.79 -5.13
CA LYS A 90 -4.57 -7.00 -5.68
C LYS A 90 -4.09 -8.19 -4.89
N LEU A 91 -5.01 -9.08 -4.55
CA LEU A 91 -4.63 -10.29 -3.82
C LEU A 91 -3.73 -11.16 -4.71
N SER A 92 -2.49 -11.30 -4.31
CA SER A 92 -1.49 -12.08 -5.03
C SER A 92 -1.59 -13.57 -4.70
N ALA A 93 -0.89 -14.39 -5.48
CA ALA A 93 -0.71 -15.80 -5.17
C ALA A 93 0.07 -15.97 -3.85
N GLY A 94 -0.15 -17.07 -3.15
CA GLY A 94 0.56 -17.40 -1.91
C GLY A 94 -0.08 -16.83 -0.64
N LEU A 95 -1.36 -16.52 -0.65
CA LEU A 95 -2.09 -16.11 0.55
C LEU A 95 -1.95 -17.13 1.70
N LEU A 96 -2.01 -18.42 1.39
CA LEU A 96 -1.84 -19.50 2.37
C LEU A 96 -0.41 -19.60 2.89
N GLU A 97 0.55 -19.06 2.16
CA GLU A 97 1.97 -18.94 2.53
C GLU A 97 2.33 -17.60 3.18
N GLY A 98 1.33 -16.74 3.44
CA GLY A 98 1.52 -15.50 4.17
C GLY A 98 1.72 -14.25 3.31
N ASN A 99 1.39 -14.29 2.01
CA ASN A 99 1.41 -13.11 1.14
C ASN A 99 0.16 -12.25 1.33
N PHE A 100 0.03 -11.60 2.47
CA PHE A 100 -1.17 -10.83 2.79
C PHE A 100 -1.03 -9.34 2.53
N VAL A 101 0.19 -8.79 2.48
CA VAL A 101 0.42 -7.35 2.35
C VAL A 101 0.40 -6.95 0.89
N GLU A 102 -0.52 -6.07 0.54
CA GLU A 102 -0.66 -5.54 -0.82
C GLU A 102 -0.73 -4.01 -0.79
N MET A 103 0.39 -3.40 -1.15
CA MET A 103 0.57 -1.94 -1.06
C MET A 103 0.09 -1.21 -2.33
N GLY A 104 -0.32 -1.92 -3.38
CA GLY A 104 -0.69 -1.30 -4.65
C GLY A 104 0.42 -0.42 -5.23
N SER A 105 0.03 0.57 -6.03
CA SER A 105 0.94 1.54 -6.63
C SER A 105 0.64 2.96 -6.14
N PHE A 106 1.40 3.42 -5.13
CA PHE A 106 1.24 4.73 -4.51
C PHE A 106 1.40 5.87 -5.51
N ASP A 107 2.52 5.87 -6.24
CA ASP A 107 2.84 6.95 -7.17
C ASP A 107 1.87 7.01 -8.36
N GLU A 108 1.40 5.86 -8.82
CA GLU A 108 0.41 5.78 -9.88
C GLU A 108 -0.92 6.39 -9.44
N CYS A 109 -1.39 6.05 -8.23
CA CYS A 109 -2.60 6.62 -7.66
C CYS A 109 -2.53 8.15 -7.55
N LEU A 110 -1.44 8.69 -7.03
CA LEU A 110 -1.28 10.14 -6.84
C LEU A 110 -1.05 10.92 -8.14
N ARG A 111 -0.58 10.25 -9.21
CA ARG A 111 -0.46 10.87 -10.55
C ARG A 111 -1.78 10.99 -11.27
N ILE A 112 -2.83 10.32 -10.81
CA ILE A 112 -4.15 10.42 -11.44
C ILE A 112 -4.69 11.85 -11.25
N ALA A 113 -4.81 12.56 -12.36
CA ALA A 113 -5.42 13.87 -12.43
C ALA A 113 -6.24 13.96 -13.72
N ARG A 114 -7.53 14.24 -13.58
CA ARG A 114 -8.43 14.47 -14.71
C ARG A 114 -8.81 15.94 -14.73
N THR A 115 -8.37 16.63 -15.77
CA THR A 115 -8.57 18.09 -15.95
C THR A 115 -10.00 18.43 -16.36
N ASN A 116 -10.74 17.47 -16.94
CA ASN A 116 -12.07 17.68 -17.47
C ASN A 116 -13.13 17.33 -16.42
N ASN A 117 -14.03 18.27 -16.12
CA ASN A 117 -15.18 18.11 -15.22
C ASN A 117 -14.82 17.79 -13.75
N HIS A 118 -14.64 18.86 -12.94
CA HIS A 118 -14.51 18.82 -11.47
C HIS A 118 -13.16 18.38 -10.87
N GLY A 119 -12.08 18.22 -11.67
CA GLY A 119 -10.75 18.01 -11.12
C GLY A 119 -10.60 16.71 -10.29
N LEU A 120 -11.08 15.60 -10.85
CA LEU A 120 -10.92 14.30 -10.20
C LEU A 120 -9.44 13.96 -10.06
N THR A 121 -9.00 13.71 -8.84
CA THR A 121 -7.63 13.28 -8.50
C THR A 121 -7.67 11.98 -7.71
N GLY A 122 -6.58 11.21 -7.74
CA GLY A 122 -6.44 10.00 -6.96
C GLY A 122 -6.18 10.27 -5.49
N LYS A 123 -6.74 9.43 -4.63
CA LYS A 123 -6.49 9.35 -3.20
C LYS A 123 -6.07 7.92 -2.87
N TYR A 124 -4.86 7.79 -2.37
CA TYR A 124 -4.31 6.52 -1.91
C TYR A 124 -4.58 6.38 -0.42
N CYS A 125 -5.19 5.26 -0.03
CA CYS A 125 -5.45 4.92 1.37
C CYS A 125 -4.89 3.54 1.69
N LEU A 126 -4.16 3.43 2.80
CA LEU A 126 -3.73 2.15 3.34
C LEU A 126 -4.71 1.72 4.43
N GLY A 127 -5.51 0.71 4.13
CA GLY A 127 -6.47 0.14 5.04
C GLY A 127 -5.99 -1.17 5.66
N SER A 128 -6.68 -1.61 6.70
CA SER A 128 -6.47 -2.92 7.32
C SER A 128 -7.57 -3.88 6.85
N LEU A 129 -7.19 -4.87 6.03
CA LEU A 129 -8.08 -5.89 5.50
C LEU A 129 -8.19 -7.04 6.50
N TYR A 130 -9.43 -7.42 6.85
CA TYR A 130 -9.67 -8.62 7.65
C TYR A 130 -9.54 -9.87 6.78
N VAL A 131 -8.64 -10.76 7.18
CA VAL A 131 -8.42 -12.07 6.53
C VAL A 131 -9.10 -13.15 7.37
N PRO A 132 -10.12 -13.86 6.84
CA PRO A 132 -10.77 -14.94 7.57
C PRO A 132 -9.78 -16.04 7.99
N SER A 133 -9.97 -16.60 9.18
CA SER A 133 -9.08 -17.61 9.78
C SER A 133 -8.89 -18.87 8.91
N ARG A 134 -9.84 -19.18 8.04
CA ARG A 134 -9.74 -20.30 7.06
C ARG A 134 -8.59 -20.14 6.05
N TYR A 135 -8.10 -18.92 5.84
CA TYR A 135 -6.97 -18.61 4.95
C TYR A 135 -5.65 -18.43 5.70
N VAL A 136 -5.69 -18.45 7.03
CA VAL A 136 -4.52 -18.24 7.89
C VAL A 136 -4.24 -19.54 8.62
N ASN A 137 -3.22 -20.28 8.20
CA ASN A 137 -2.82 -21.49 8.93
C ASN A 137 -2.04 -21.12 10.20
N ASN A 138 -2.05 -22.03 11.20
CA ASN A 138 -1.40 -21.82 12.49
C ASN A 138 0.13 -21.58 12.37
N ALA A 139 0.76 -22.09 11.33
CA ALA A 139 2.21 -21.92 11.09
C ALA A 139 2.50 -20.48 10.62
N THR A 140 1.70 -19.95 9.69
CA THR A 140 1.84 -18.59 9.17
C THR A 140 1.62 -17.55 10.28
N THR A 141 0.64 -17.77 11.15
CA THR A 141 0.35 -16.89 12.28
C THR A 141 1.50 -16.84 13.30
N ARG A 142 2.14 -17.98 13.58
CA ARG A 142 3.26 -18.07 14.52
C ARG A 142 4.52 -17.36 14.02
N ILE A 143 4.79 -17.42 12.72
CA ILE A 143 5.99 -16.82 12.12
C ILE A 143 5.85 -15.29 12.10
N MET A 144 4.64 -14.77 11.90
CA MET A 144 4.46 -13.34 11.66
C MET A 144 4.64 -12.45 12.89
N HIS A 145 4.26 -12.88 14.10
CA HIS A 145 4.30 -12.00 15.28
C HIS A 145 4.34 -12.77 16.62
N ALA A 146 5.26 -13.68 16.79
CA ALA A 146 5.52 -14.31 18.09
C ALA A 146 4.24 -14.81 18.82
N GLY A 147 3.29 -15.41 18.11
CA GLY A 147 2.09 -15.99 18.67
C GLY A 147 0.85 -15.09 18.72
N VAL A 148 0.91 -13.86 18.24
CA VAL A 148 -0.28 -13.01 18.09
C VAL A 148 -1.01 -13.38 16.80
N GLN A 149 -2.28 -13.76 16.91
CA GLN A 149 -3.14 -14.02 15.74
C GLN A 149 -3.44 -12.70 15.03
N ILE A 150 -2.81 -12.49 13.88
CA ILE A 150 -3.09 -11.32 13.06
C ILE A 150 -4.13 -11.72 12.03
N ASN A 151 -5.35 -11.32 12.30
CA ASN A 151 -6.46 -11.44 11.36
C ASN A 151 -6.58 -10.20 10.44
N GLN A 152 -5.59 -9.32 10.43
CA GLN A 152 -5.59 -8.08 9.66
C GLN A 152 -4.28 -7.93 8.92
N THR A 153 -4.37 -7.40 7.70
CA THR A 153 -3.22 -7.11 6.85
C THR A 153 -3.37 -5.74 6.20
N ASP A 154 -2.25 -5.11 5.88
CA ASP A 154 -2.27 -3.84 5.16
C ASP A 154 -2.64 -4.05 3.69
N PHE A 155 -3.65 -3.33 3.25
CA PHE A 155 -4.18 -3.38 1.89
C PHE A 155 -4.44 -1.97 1.35
N ALA A 156 -3.83 -1.65 0.23
CA ALA A 156 -3.96 -0.34 -0.36
C ALA A 156 -5.15 -0.23 -1.30
N VAL A 157 -5.80 0.92 -1.27
CA VAL A 157 -6.88 1.27 -2.20
C VAL A 157 -6.65 2.64 -2.80
N CYS A 158 -6.97 2.77 -4.10
CA CYS A 158 -6.91 4.01 -4.85
C CYS A 158 -8.30 4.37 -5.35
N PHE A 159 -8.79 5.53 -4.90
CA PHE A 159 -10.14 6.02 -5.21
C PHE A 159 -10.11 7.53 -5.48
N PRO A 160 -11.23 8.11 -5.96
CA PRO A 160 -11.35 9.55 -6.11
C PRO A 160 -11.13 10.30 -4.79
N SER A 161 -10.41 11.42 -4.84
CA SER A 161 -10.05 12.21 -3.65
C SER A 161 -11.23 12.84 -2.93
N SER A 162 -12.37 12.95 -3.58
CA SER A 162 -13.63 13.43 -2.99
C SER A 162 -14.26 12.45 -2.01
N CYS A 163 -13.84 11.18 -2.04
CA CYS A 163 -14.37 10.14 -1.15
C CYS A 163 -13.69 10.18 0.22
N PRO A 164 -14.41 10.51 1.31
CA PRO A 164 -13.91 10.33 2.67
C PRO A 164 -13.59 8.86 2.96
N ALA A 165 -12.71 8.59 3.93
CA ALA A 165 -12.36 7.23 4.32
C ALA A 165 -13.58 6.39 4.74
N ALA A 166 -14.58 7.01 5.38
CA ALA A 166 -15.83 6.34 5.77
C ALA A 166 -16.63 5.83 4.56
N ASP A 167 -16.72 6.66 3.49
CA ASP A 167 -17.37 6.26 2.25
C ASP A 167 -16.62 5.10 1.57
N LEU A 168 -15.28 5.17 1.55
CA LEU A 168 -14.44 4.10 1.00
C LEU A 168 -14.62 2.79 1.75
N GLN A 169 -14.65 2.83 3.08
CA GLN A 169 -14.92 1.66 3.91
C GLN A 169 -16.30 1.06 3.61
N THR A 170 -17.32 1.90 3.45
CA THR A 170 -18.69 1.50 3.11
C THR A 170 -18.74 0.82 1.73
N VAL A 171 -18.08 1.41 0.74
CA VAL A 171 -17.99 0.85 -0.62
C VAL A 171 -17.25 -0.49 -0.62
N MET A 172 -16.09 -0.55 0.02
CA MET A 172 -15.28 -1.78 0.06
C MET A 172 -16.03 -2.92 0.75
N LYS A 173 -16.71 -2.62 1.85
CA LYS A 173 -17.57 -3.60 2.53
C LYS A 173 -18.73 -4.05 1.65
N GLY A 174 -19.35 -3.12 0.91
CA GLY A 174 -20.45 -3.41 0.00
C GLY A 174 -20.09 -4.30 -1.18
N ILE A 175 -18.86 -4.23 -1.66
CA ILE A 175 -18.33 -5.12 -2.72
C ILE A 175 -17.63 -6.38 -2.15
N GLY A 176 -17.76 -6.65 -0.85
CA GLY A 176 -17.29 -7.88 -0.21
C GLY A 176 -15.93 -7.81 0.50
N PHE A 177 -15.29 -6.63 0.57
CA PHE A 177 -14.02 -6.45 1.28
C PHE A 177 -14.22 -5.85 2.67
N ASN A 178 -13.93 -6.61 3.70
CA ASN A 178 -13.96 -6.10 5.08
C ASN A 178 -12.68 -5.32 5.37
N LEU A 179 -12.59 -4.11 4.79
CA LEU A 179 -11.46 -3.20 4.88
C LEU A 179 -11.80 -2.06 5.83
N THR A 180 -10.96 -1.85 6.84
CA THR A 180 -11.04 -0.68 7.71
C THR A 180 -10.08 0.39 7.21
N VAL A 181 -10.61 1.57 6.91
CA VAL A 181 -9.84 2.72 6.40
C VAL A 181 -10.01 3.90 7.33
N THR A 182 -8.92 4.59 7.67
CA THR A 182 -8.94 5.82 8.45
C THR A 182 -8.31 6.96 7.64
N GLU A 183 -8.85 8.18 7.79
CA GLU A 183 -8.43 9.33 6.98
C GLU A 183 -6.94 9.68 7.18
N ASN A 184 -6.38 9.46 8.36
CA ASN A 184 -4.97 9.70 8.67
C ASN A 184 -4.00 8.76 7.93
N ARG A 185 -4.51 7.65 7.37
CA ARG A 185 -3.74 6.72 6.52
C ARG A 185 -4.03 6.93 5.03
N CYS A 186 -4.70 8.02 4.68
CA CYS A 186 -4.98 8.42 3.30
C CYS A 186 -4.08 9.58 2.88
N GLN A 187 -3.62 9.54 1.64
CA GLN A 187 -2.79 10.56 1.04
C GLN A 187 -3.31 10.96 -0.34
N THR A 188 -3.23 12.25 -0.62
CA THR A 188 -3.50 12.84 -1.94
C THR A 188 -2.26 13.61 -2.38
N LYS A 189 -2.17 13.97 -3.66
CA LYS A 189 -1.08 14.82 -4.14
C LYS A 189 -0.95 16.12 -3.33
N ALA A 190 -2.09 16.75 -2.99
CA ALA A 190 -2.10 17.98 -2.20
C ALA A 190 -1.61 17.81 -0.75
N THR A 191 -1.73 16.62 -0.17
CA THR A 191 -1.20 16.32 1.18
C THR A 191 0.25 15.87 1.14
N GLN A 192 0.70 15.23 0.07
CA GLN A 192 2.08 14.81 -0.13
C GLN A 192 3.02 16.01 -0.27
N ASP A 193 2.59 17.06 -0.96
CA ASP A 193 3.39 18.27 -1.20
C ASP A 193 3.55 19.14 0.06
N LYS A 194 2.89 18.80 1.16
CA LYS A 194 3.02 19.52 2.44
C LYS A 194 4.22 19.02 3.22
N THR A 195 5.33 19.74 3.12
CA THR A 195 6.47 19.52 4.00
C THR A 195 6.06 19.81 5.45
N THR A 196 6.34 18.86 6.34
CA THR A 196 6.05 19.05 7.77
C THR A 196 7.11 19.91 8.44
N ALA A 197 6.76 20.58 9.54
CA ALA A 197 7.75 21.33 10.35
C ALA A 197 8.96 20.45 10.74
N GLY A 198 8.74 19.15 11.00
CA GLY A 198 9.79 18.19 11.27
C GLY A 198 10.81 18.06 10.13
N SER A 199 10.35 18.09 8.88
CA SER A 199 11.24 18.01 7.70
C SER A 199 12.17 19.23 7.62
N TYR A 200 11.66 20.43 7.93
CA TYR A 200 12.50 21.65 7.97
C TYR A 200 13.53 21.60 9.09
N VAL A 201 13.15 21.13 10.28
CA VAL A 201 14.08 20.96 11.40
C VAL A 201 15.18 19.97 11.04
N THR A 202 14.85 18.82 10.48
CA THR A 202 15.81 17.80 10.06
C THR A 202 16.77 18.35 8.99
N LEU A 203 16.22 19.03 7.97
CA LEU A 203 17.02 19.64 6.92
C LEU A 203 17.98 20.71 7.48
N THR A 204 17.49 21.59 8.37
CA THR A 204 18.30 22.61 8.99
C THR A 204 19.45 22.02 9.80
N LEU A 205 19.19 20.99 10.62
CA LEU A 205 20.23 20.28 11.36
C LEU A 205 21.27 19.63 10.43
N ALA A 206 20.82 18.99 9.36
CA ALA A 206 21.71 18.40 8.37
C ALA A 206 22.60 19.46 7.70
N CYS A 207 22.04 20.61 7.31
CA CYS A 207 22.78 21.72 6.74
C CYS A 207 23.83 22.29 7.72
N ILE A 208 23.48 22.44 9.00
CA ILE A 208 24.42 22.90 10.05
C ILE A 208 25.60 21.92 10.19
N ILE A 209 25.32 20.61 10.25
CA ILE A 209 26.36 19.59 10.35
C ILE A 209 27.28 19.61 9.13
N LEU A 210 26.71 19.68 7.93
CA LEU A 210 27.49 19.77 6.69
C LEU A 210 28.37 21.02 6.66
N LEU A 211 27.83 22.17 7.08
CA LEU A 211 28.57 23.42 7.14
C LEU A 211 29.73 23.33 8.15
N LEU A 212 29.50 22.73 9.30
CA LEU A 212 30.57 22.48 10.30
C LEU A 212 31.66 21.57 9.72
N ILE A 213 31.33 20.52 9.02
CA ILE A 213 32.29 19.62 8.36
C ILE A 213 33.12 20.40 7.34
N VAL A 214 32.49 21.18 6.47
CA VAL A 214 33.17 21.93 5.41
C VAL A 214 34.11 23.00 6.03
N VAL A 215 33.59 23.82 6.94
CA VAL A 215 34.39 24.87 7.61
C VAL A 215 35.55 24.26 8.38
N SER A 216 35.31 23.19 9.13
CA SER A 216 36.32 22.50 9.92
C SER A 216 37.42 21.88 9.04
N THR A 217 37.03 21.31 7.90
CA THR A 217 37.97 20.72 6.93
C THR A 217 38.83 21.81 6.27
N ILE A 218 38.22 22.94 5.85
CA ILE A 218 38.96 24.08 5.27
C ILE A 218 39.92 24.67 6.30
N TYR A 219 39.46 24.84 7.55
CA TYR A 219 40.31 25.33 8.65
C TYR A 219 41.52 24.42 8.90
N ASP A 220 41.32 23.10 8.89
CA ASP A 220 42.40 22.11 9.07
C ASP A 220 43.41 22.11 7.90
N PHE A 221 42.99 22.52 6.69
CA PHE A 221 43.90 22.74 5.55
C PHE A 221 44.66 24.06 5.66
N ALA A 222 44.05 25.10 6.21
CA ALA A 222 44.63 26.45 6.25
C ALA A 222 45.55 26.69 7.47
N CYS A 223 45.30 25.99 8.58
CA CYS A 223 46.03 26.15 9.83
C CYS A 223 46.86 24.90 10.12
N GLU A 224 48.17 24.92 9.80
CA GLU A 224 49.10 23.81 10.10
C GLU A 224 49.48 23.72 11.59
N GLU A 225 49.35 24.82 12.35
CA GLU A 225 49.72 24.88 13.77
C GLU A 225 48.47 24.78 14.67
N LYS A 226 48.32 23.63 15.33
CA LYS A 226 47.37 23.34 16.41
C LYS A 226 45.95 23.85 16.17
N PRO A 227 45.17 23.18 15.32
CA PRO A 227 43.78 23.53 15.13
C PRO A 227 42.99 23.45 16.44
N HIS A 228 42.01 24.34 16.61
CA HIS A 228 41.15 24.35 17.81
C HIS A 228 40.45 22.99 17.90
N TRP A 229 40.50 22.34 19.07
CA TRP A 229 40.03 20.96 19.29
C TRP A 229 38.61 20.70 18.79
N ALA A 230 37.71 21.68 18.98
CA ALA A 230 36.31 21.56 18.58
C ALA A 230 36.13 21.53 17.04
N LEU A 231 36.94 22.32 16.32
CA LEU A 231 36.92 22.31 14.85
C LEU A 231 37.59 21.05 14.30
N HIS A 232 38.70 20.62 14.93
CA HIS A 232 39.40 19.40 14.52
C HIS A 232 38.50 18.14 14.62
N ALA A 233 37.57 18.09 15.59
CA ALA A 233 36.66 17.00 15.76
C ALA A 233 35.72 16.78 14.55
N PHE A 234 35.39 17.81 13.76
CA PHE A 234 34.57 17.74 12.60
C PHE A 234 35.34 17.69 11.26
N SER A 235 36.69 17.77 11.31
CA SER A 235 37.50 17.73 10.08
C SER A 235 37.43 16.36 9.42
N LEU A 236 37.01 16.34 8.16
CA LEU A 236 36.97 15.13 7.35
C LEU A 236 38.40 14.61 7.09
N ARG A 237 39.39 15.53 6.93
CA ARG A 237 40.80 15.19 6.73
C ARG A 237 41.37 14.49 7.94
N ALA A 238 41.20 15.08 9.13
CA ALA A 238 41.71 14.54 10.37
C ALA A 238 41.13 13.18 10.73
N ASN A 239 39.78 13.08 10.65
CA ASN A 239 39.06 11.84 10.93
C ASN A 239 39.37 10.76 9.89
N GLY A 240 39.44 11.14 8.60
CA GLY A 240 39.77 10.21 7.50
C GLY A 240 41.19 9.67 7.68
N ARG A 241 42.15 10.55 8.00
CA ARG A 241 43.53 10.16 8.26
C ARG A 241 43.59 9.16 9.43
N GLN A 242 42.93 9.45 10.52
CA GLN A 242 42.88 8.56 11.69
C GLN A 242 42.28 7.19 11.42
N ILE A 243 41.31 7.10 10.49
CA ILE A 243 40.69 5.82 10.09
C ILE A 243 41.63 5.01 9.19
N PHE A 244 42.36 5.69 8.27
CA PHE A 244 43.16 5.00 7.25
C PHE A 244 44.63 4.89 7.60
N GLU A 245 45.14 5.67 8.56
CA GLU A 245 46.51 5.55 9.05
C GLU A 245 46.66 4.31 9.93
N ASN A 246 47.62 3.45 9.56
CA ASN A 246 48.03 2.33 10.39
C ASN A 246 48.86 2.89 11.58
N THR A 247 48.17 3.38 12.59
CA THR A 247 48.83 3.75 13.86
C THR A 247 49.44 2.50 14.47
N THR A 248 50.75 2.60 14.87
CA THR A 248 51.37 1.57 15.70
C THR A 248 50.58 1.44 17.00
N PRO A 249 50.03 0.24 17.28
CA PRO A 249 49.20 0.07 18.46
C PRO A 249 49.97 0.34 19.72
N SER A 250 49.33 1.01 20.68
CA SER A 250 49.84 1.10 22.06
C SER A 250 49.87 -0.30 22.66
N ASP A 251 50.83 -0.55 23.59
CA ASP A 251 50.97 -1.85 24.27
C ASP A 251 49.69 -2.30 25.01
N ASN A 252 48.75 -1.36 25.24
CA ASN A 252 47.47 -1.64 25.90
C ASN A 252 46.32 -1.85 24.93
N ASP A 253 46.52 -1.80 23.59
CA ASP A 253 45.50 -1.93 22.61
C ASP A 253 45.22 -3.41 22.25
N ILE A 254 44.00 -3.86 22.52
CA ILE A 254 43.57 -5.20 22.15
C ILE A 254 43.11 -5.19 20.69
N ARG A 255 43.98 -5.56 19.76
CA ARG A 255 43.73 -5.55 18.31
C ARG A 255 42.48 -6.33 17.90
N SER A 256 42.14 -7.42 18.60
CA SER A 256 40.94 -8.23 18.33
C SER A 256 39.63 -7.45 18.49
N LEU A 257 39.62 -6.39 19.35
CA LEU A 257 38.44 -5.55 19.54
C LEU A 257 38.03 -4.78 18.26
N TYR A 258 39.00 -4.33 17.46
CA TYR A 258 38.72 -3.64 16.20
C TYR A 258 38.05 -4.58 15.20
N GLY A 259 38.52 -5.81 15.08
CA GLY A 259 37.87 -6.83 14.24
C GLY A 259 36.46 -7.19 14.73
N ILE A 260 36.27 -7.35 16.02
CA ILE A 260 34.96 -7.62 16.62
C ILE A 260 33.99 -6.47 16.37
N ARG A 261 34.43 -5.20 16.50
CA ARG A 261 33.58 -4.02 16.17
C ARG A 261 33.15 -4.01 14.72
N THR A 262 34.05 -4.30 13.78
CA THR A 262 33.73 -4.34 12.35
C THR A 262 32.70 -5.44 12.06
N ILE A 263 32.90 -6.65 12.63
CA ILE A 263 31.94 -7.74 12.47
C ILE A 263 30.58 -7.37 13.08
N ALA A 264 30.56 -6.83 14.30
CA ALA A 264 29.34 -6.42 14.97
C ALA A 264 28.55 -5.36 14.16
N MET A 265 29.23 -4.32 13.64
CA MET A 265 28.59 -3.31 12.79
C MET A 265 28.05 -3.90 11.50
N THR A 266 28.80 -4.80 10.85
CA THR A 266 28.36 -5.51 9.66
C THR A 266 27.10 -6.35 9.96
N MET A 267 27.09 -7.09 11.09
CA MET A 267 25.93 -7.85 11.50
C MET A 267 24.71 -6.99 11.78
N VAL A 268 24.87 -5.82 12.43
CA VAL A 268 23.79 -4.86 12.66
C VAL A 268 23.22 -4.37 11.32
N ILE A 269 24.05 -3.96 10.37
CA ILE A 269 23.62 -3.50 9.05
C ILE A 269 22.86 -4.61 8.31
N VAL A 270 23.42 -5.82 8.28
CA VAL A 270 22.78 -6.98 7.62
C VAL A 270 21.43 -7.29 8.29
N THR A 271 21.36 -7.29 9.61
CA THR A 271 20.11 -7.54 10.34
C THR A 271 19.07 -6.47 10.03
N HIS A 272 19.44 -5.19 9.97
CA HIS A 272 18.51 -4.13 9.59
C HIS A 272 18.02 -4.26 8.15
N ILE A 273 18.91 -4.48 7.18
CA ILE A 273 18.54 -4.70 5.78
C ILE A 273 17.58 -5.89 5.67
N PHE A 274 17.89 -6.99 6.37
CA PHE A 274 17.06 -8.20 6.37
C PHE A 274 15.70 -7.94 7.03
N SER A 275 15.68 -7.26 8.19
CA SER A 275 14.44 -6.92 8.90
C SER A 275 13.55 -5.98 8.09
N TYR A 276 14.10 -5.00 7.38
CA TYR A 276 13.33 -4.15 6.47
C TYR A 276 12.74 -4.95 5.30
N ARG A 277 13.50 -5.85 4.72
CA ARG A 277 13.00 -6.72 3.63
C ARG A 277 11.94 -7.71 4.11
N VAL A 278 12.14 -8.33 5.25
CA VAL A 278 11.20 -9.30 5.83
C VAL A 278 9.98 -8.63 6.46
N GLY A 279 10.17 -7.47 7.08
CA GLY A 279 9.11 -6.71 7.76
C GLY A 279 8.26 -5.85 6.85
N GLY A 280 8.85 -5.29 5.78
CA GLY A 280 8.20 -4.34 4.88
C GLY A 280 7.42 -4.96 3.73
N LEU A 281 7.94 -6.02 3.13
CA LEU A 281 7.34 -6.71 1.99
C LEU A 281 7.27 -8.21 2.31
N LYS A 282 6.25 -8.60 3.05
CA LYS A 282 6.04 -10.02 3.41
C LYS A 282 5.48 -10.79 2.21
N ARG A 283 6.33 -11.06 1.23
CA ARG A 283 6.09 -12.10 0.21
C ARG A 283 6.79 -13.38 0.64
N ASN A 284 6.05 -14.49 0.62
CA ASN A 284 6.58 -15.86 0.87
C ASN A 284 7.25 -16.05 2.25
N THR A 285 6.63 -15.56 3.33
CA THR A 285 7.15 -15.76 4.69
C THR A 285 7.21 -17.23 5.11
N GLY A 286 6.49 -18.12 4.43
CA GLY A 286 6.52 -19.57 4.69
C GLY A 286 7.87 -20.25 4.42
N TYR A 287 8.75 -19.63 3.61
CA TYR A 287 10.08 -20.15 3.32
C TYR A 287 11.18 -19.68 4.29
N ILE A 288 10.85 -18.79 5.22
CA ILE A 288 11.78 -18.33 6.24
C ILE A 288 11.63 -19.25 7.46
N LYS A 289 12.29 -20.40 7.42
CA LYS A 289 12.46 -21.33 8.55
C LYS A 289 13.76 -21.05 9.26
#